data_4150afdb2c5e65d00e6845c0a760635c
#
_entry.id   4150afdb2c5e65d00e6845c0a760635c
#
_cell.length_a   1.000
_cell.length_b   1.000
_cell.length_c   1.000
_cell.angle_alpha   90.00
_cell.angle_beta   90.00
_cell.angle_gamma   90.00
#
_symmetry.space_group_name_H-M   'P 1'
#
loop_
_entity.id
_entity.type
_entity.pdbx_description
1 polymer ?
#
loop_
_entity_poly.entity_id
_entity_poly.type
_entity_poly.pdbx_seq_one_letter_code
_entity_poly.pdbx_strand_id
1 'polypeptide(L)'
;MTTEIDIAQLLADAGAVYTDSHFEFTGGAHSPSYVNCREFLHMPPTKRELGRRLVAPFLGSIDVVVGPETGGRSLAEAAAAYSCEAGCPVQDAWVKVEDDPSDSTKKVITWDEKLGFADVICGKRVLVVDDLLTKGTTLKAVIEFLRKHGAIVYGVAVIVRREADVNASALGVEGLHVLYDPEGLISYDVPNGESCPLCEAEVPIVIDLAHGKRFIASHPGYPTTTVKS
;
A
#
# COMPACT_ATOMS: atom_id res chain seq x y z
N MET A 1 22.31 11.35 -18.41
CA MET A 1 22.05 9.94 -18.09
C MET A 1 21.53 9.94 -16.66
N THR A 2 20.22 9.90 -16.47
CA THR A 2 19.61 9.70 -15.16
C THR A 2 19.84 8.23 -14.79
N THR A 3 20.71 7.96 -13.84
CA THR A 3 20.84 6.65 -13.21
C THR A 3 19.45 6.25 -12.74
N GLU A 4 18.93 5.18 -13.30
CA GLU A 4 17.66 4.62 -12.86
C GLU A 4 17.82 4.20 -11.39
N ILE A 5 17.07 4.84 -10.49
CA ILE A 5 17.12 4.52 -9.06
C ILE A 5 16.60 3.09 -8.92
N ASP A 6 17.41 2.20 -8.36
CA ASP A 6 16.98 0.87 -7.97
C ASP A 6 16.02 1.01 -6.76
N ILE A 7 14.79 0.50 -6.91
CA ILE A 7 13.78 0.59 -5.85
C ILE A 7 14.21 -0.24 -4.63
N ALA A 8 14.82 -1.40 -4.83
CA ALA A 8 15.34 -2.21 -3.73
C ALA A 8 16.39 -1.44 -2.93
N GLN A 9 17.33 -0.79 -3.62
CA GLN A 9 18.37 0.02 -2.99
C GLN A 9 17.75 1.23 -2.27
N LEU A 10 16.76 1.91 -2.89
CA LEU A 10 16.06 3.04 -2.28
C LEU A 10 15.34 2.64 -0.97
N LEU A 11 14.69 1.48 -0.95
CA LEU A 11 14.03 0.93 0.23
C LEU A 11 15.05 0.57 1.32
N ALA A 12 16.18 -0.01 0.92
CA ALA A 12 17.26 -0.37 1.85
C ALA A 12 17.93 0.88 2.44
N ASP A 13 18.28 1.87 1.61
CA ASP A 13 18.90 3.13 2.04
C ASP A 13 18.00 3.95 2.98
N ALA A 14 16.70 3.86 2.79
CA ALA A 14 15.70 4.47 3.67
C ALA A 14 15.48 3.69 4.97
N GLY A 15 16.12 2.52 5.18
CA GLY A 15 15.84 1.64 6.31
C GLY A 15 14.38 1.15 6.34
N ALA A 16 13.75 1.05 5.17
CA ALA A 16 12.33 0.71 5.06
C ALA A 16 12.05 -0.79 5.09
N VAL A 17 13.07 -1.63 4.89
CA VAL A 17 12.94 -3.09 4.87
C VAL A 17 13.56 -3.66 6.15
N TYR A 18 12.75 -4.38 6.90
CA TYR A 18 13.16 -5.10 8.12
C TYR A 18 13.07 -6.60 7.85
N THR A 19 14.12 -7.34 8.21
CA THR A 19 14.22 -8.80 8.08
C THR A 19 14.62 -9.43 9.41
N ASP A 20 14.60 -10.75 9.49
CA ASP A 20 15.09 -11.54 10.62
C ASP A 20 14.47 -11.15 11.97
N SER A 21 13.17 -10.83 11.95
CA SER A 21 12.40 -10.38 13.11
C SER A 21 11.05 -11.09 13.18
N HIS A 22 10.11 -10.59 14.00
CA HIS A 22 8.78 -11.15 14.12
C HIS A 22 7.74 -10.04 14.14
N PHE A 23 6.92 -9.94 13.09
CA PHE A 23 5.89 -8.92 12.92
C PHE A 23 4.50 -9.55 12.87
N GLU A 24 3.51 -8.91 13.49
CA GLU A 24 2.09 -9.21 13.31
C GLU A 24 1.47 -8.18 12.36
N PHE A 25 0.68 -8.64 11.37
CA PHE A 25 -0.06 -7.79 10.43
C PHE A 25 -1.53 -7.61 10.80
N THR A 26 -2.18 -6.67 10.12
CA THR A 26 -3.64 -6.55 10.12
C THR A 26 -4.25 -7.90 9.71
N GLY A 27 -5.15 -8.45 10.51
CA GLY A 27 -5.73 -9.77 10.25
C GLY A 27 -5.01 -10.94 10.92
N GLY A 28 -3.93 -10.68 11.70
CA GLY A 28 -3.27 -11.70 12.53
C GLY A 28 -2.20 -12.52 11.81
N ALA A 29 -1.92 -12.29 10.54
CA ALA A 29 -0.81 -12.95 9.86
C ALA A 29 0.54 -12.50 10.44
N HIS A 30 1.52 -13.40 10.50
CA HIS A 30 2.86 -13.13 11.01
C HIS A 30 3.91 -13.19 9.88
N SER A 31 5.03 -12.49 10.05
CA SER A 31 6.11 -12.47 9.06
C SER A 31 7.47 -12.24 9.73
N PRO A 32 8.55 -12.82 9.19
CA PRO A 32 9.92 -12.46 9.58
C PRO A 32 10.36 -11.12 9.02
N SER A 33 9.59 -10.53 8.10
CA SER A 33 9.95 -9.29 7.40
C SER A 33 8.81 -8.28 7.38
N TYR A 34 9.18 -6.99 7.33
CA TYR A 34 8.25 -5.87 7.24
C TYR A 34 8.81 -4.78 6.32
N VAL A 35 7.94 -4.19 5.51
CA VAL A 35 8.28 -3.03 4.68
C VAL A 35 7.52 -1.82 5.21
N ASN A 36 8.25 -0.79 5.66
CA ASN A 36 7.70 0.45 6.15
C ASN A 36 7.83 1.55 5.10
N CYS A 37 6.87 1.63 4.20
CA CYS A 37 6.87 2.62 3.13
C CYS A 37 6.83 4.07 3.64
N ARG A 38 6.42 4.32 4.89
CA ARG A 38 6.36 5.68 5.45
C ARG A 38 7.72 6.34 5.56
N GLU A 39 8.80 5.57 5.76
CA GLU A 39 10.15 6.12 5.95
C GLU A 39 10.60 6.96 4.75
N PHE A 40 10.28 6.54 3.53
CA PHE A 40 10.68 7.29 2.34
C PHE A 40 9.62 8.25 1.78
N LEU A 41 8.35 8.09 2.17
CA LEU A 41 7.27 9.01 1.74
C LEU A 41 7.41 10.43 2.34
N HIS A 42 8.20 10.59 3.42
CA HIS A 42 8.53 11.90 3.98
C HIS A 42 9.64 12.63 3.21
N MET A 43 10.32 11.97 2.27
CA MET A 43 11.42 12.54 1.48
C MET A 43 10.90 13.06 0.14
N PRO A 44 10.75 14.39 -0.07
CA PRO A 44 10.12 14.92 -1.28
C PRO A 44 10.74 14.47 -2.60
N PRO A 45 12.08 14.39 -2.75
CA PRO A 45 12.68 13.88 -3.99
C PRO A 45 12.30 12.44 -4.29
N THR A 46 12.33 11.59 -3.27
CA THR A 46 11.96 10.17 -3.38
C THR A 46 10.50 10.00 -3.74
N LYS A 47 9.61 10.71 -3.05
CA LYS A 47 8.17 10.69 -3.33
C LYS A 47 7.87 11.12 -4.78
N ARG A 48 8.53 12.17 -5.27
CA ARG A 48 8.38 12.64 -6.66
C ARG A 48 8.82 11.56 -7.66
N GLU A 49 9.95 10.91 -7.44
CA GLU A 49 10.44 9.84 -8.32
C GLU A 49 9.51 8.61 -8.29
N LEU A 50 9.00 8.23 -7.13
CA LEU A 50 8.03 7.14 -7.01
C LEU A 50 6.72 7.49 -7.73
N GLY A 51 6.18 8.70 -7.53
CA GLY A 51 5.00 9.18 -8.25
C GLY A 51 5.18 9.15 -9.77
N ARG A 52 6.35 9.59 -10.25
CA ARG A 52 6.74 9.49 -11.66
C ARG A 52 6.67 8.06 -12.17
N ARG A 53 7.30 7.11 -11.47
CA ARG A 53 7.36 5.72 -11.90
C ARG A 53 6.00 5.03 -11.88
N LEU A 54 5.17 5.35 -10.87
CA LEU A 54 3.83 4.77 -10.78
C LEU A 54 2.93 5.21 -11.93
N VAL A 55 3.02 6.47 -12.37
CA VAL A 55 2.12 7.00 -13.41
C VAL A 55 2.65 6.88 -14.82
N ALA A 56 3.97 6.83 -15.02
CA ALA A 56 4.60 6.89 -16.34
C ALA A 56 4.04 5.87 -17.37
N PRO A 57 3.75 4.59 -17.01
CA PRO A 57 3.17 3.64 -17.96
C PRO A 57 1.75 3.98 -18.41
N PHE A 58 1.07 4.88 -17.71
CA PHE A 58 -0.36 5.20 -17.89
C PHE A 58 -0.60 6.60 -18.50
N LEU A 59 0.47 7.37 -18.76
CA LEU A 59 0.35 8.72 -19.33
C LEU A 59 -0.43 8.68 -20.66
N GLY A 60 -1.41 9.59 -20.80
CA GLY A 60 -2.32 9.63 -21.95
C GLY A 60 -3.45 8.60 -21.92
N SER A 61 -3.41 7.62 -21.02
CA SER A 61 -4.45 6.58 -20.89
C SER A 61 -5.40 6.78 -19.72
N ILE A 62 -5.09 7.69 -18.81
CA ILE A 62 -5.85 8.00 -17.61
C ILE A 62 -6.16 9.48 -17.52
N ASP A 63 -7.17 9.84 -16.74
CA ASP A 63 -7.64 11.20 -16.52
C ASP A 63 -7.45 11.63 -15.05
N VAL A 64 -7.45 10.68 -14.12
CA VAL A 64 -7.37 10.92 -12.67
C VAL A 64 -6.50 9.86 -12.01
N VAL A 65 -5.70 10.25 -11.02
CA VAL A 65 -5.00 9.35 -10.10
C VAL A 65 -5.66 9.43 -8.73
N VAL A 66 -5.98 8.29 -8.12
CA VAL A 66 -6.63 8.23 -6.81
C VAL A 66 -5.77 7.40 -5.85
N GLY A 67 -5.53 7.91 -4.65
CA GLY A 67 -4.83 7.17 -3.59
C GLY A 67 -5.61 7.07 -2.29
N PRO A 68 -5.57 5.92 -1.58
CA PRO A 68 -6.08 5.84 -0.22
C PRO A 68 -5.19 6.62 0.76
N GLU A 69 -5.79 7.26 1.77
CA GLU A 69 -5.03 7.82 2.89
C GLU A 69 -4.38 6.66 3.69
N THR A 70 -3.14 6.75 4.11
CA THR A 70 -2.26 7.92 4.14
C THR A 70 -1.23 7.87 3.00
N GLY A 71 -0.67 6.70 2.66
CA GLY A 71 0.43 6.55 1.70
C GLY A 71 0.05 6.90 0.27
N GLY A 72 -1.02 6.30 -0.21
CA GLY A 72 -1.51 6.47 -1.59
C GLY A 72 -1.86 7.92 -1.95
N ARG A 73 -2.44 8.69 -1.00
CA ARG A 73 -2.73 10.11 -1.23
C ARG A 73 -1.51 10.89 -1.68
N SER A 74 -0.41 10.79 -0.94
CA SER A 74 0.80 11.55 -1.25
C SER A 74 1.47 11.09 -2.55
N LEU A 75 1.27 9.85 -2.94
CA LEU A 75 1.71 9.30 -4.23
C LEU A 75 0.83 9.78 -5.39
N ALA A 76 -0.48 9.88 -5.19
CA ALA A 76 -1.40 10.43 -6.19
C ALA A 76 -1.07 11.90 -6.50
N GLU A 77 -0.85 12.73 -5.46
CA GLU A 77 -0.41 14.11 -5.61
C GLU A 77 0.92 14.20 -6.40
N ALA A 78 1.91 13.36 -6.08
CA ALA A 78 3.20 13.35 -6.77
C ALA A 78 3.09 12.85 -8.23
N ALA A 79 2.25 11.86 -8.49
CA ALA A 79 1.98 11.32 -9.82
C ALA A 79 1.30 12.37 -10.72
N ALA A 80 0.28 13.07 -10.20
CA ALA A 80 -0.40 14.14 -10.92
C ALA A 80 0.54 15.31 -11.21
N ALA A 81 1.37 15.73 -10.25
CA ALA A 81 2.37 16.77 -10.47
C ALA A 81 3.33 16.41 -11.62
N TYR A 82 3.86 15.17 -11.63
CA TYR A 82 4.72 14.70 -12.71
C TYR A 82 4.00 14.65 -14.06
N SER A 83 2.73 14.22 -14.09
CA SER A 83 1.97 14.14 -15.34
C SER A 83 1.82 15.51 -16.02
N CYS A 84 1.66 16.58 -15.23
CA CYS A 84 1.66 17.96 -15.74
C CYS A 84 3.01 18.33 -16.37
N GLU A 85 4.12 17.99 -15.72
CA GLU A 85 5.48 18.22 -16.25
C GLU A 85 5.74 17.45 -17.54
N ALA A 86 5.15 16.26 -17.66
CA ALA A 86 5.25 15.39 -18.84
C ALA A 86 4.31 15.83 -20.00
N GLY A 87 3.52 16.89 -19.83
CA GLY A 87 2.58 17.37 -20.84
C GLY A 87 1.30 16.52 -21.00
N CYS A 88 1.04 15.64 -20.04
CA CYS A 88 -0.15 14.78 -20.00
C CYS A 88 -0.90 14.98 -18.67
N PRO A 89 -1.43 16.19 -18.37
CA PRO A 89 -1.96 16.51 -17.06
C PRO A 89 -3.14 15.60 -16.67
N VAL A 90 -3.08 15.06 -15.46
CA VAL A 90 -4.17 14.33 -14.82
C VAL A 90 -4.56 15.02 -13.52
N GLN A 91 -5.78 14.81 -13.07
CA GLN A 91 -6.23 15.26 -11.74
C GLN A 91 -5.85 14.26 -10.68
N ASP A 92 -5.82 14.68 -9.42
CA ASP A 92 -5.68 13.78 -8.27
C ASP A 92 -6.90 13.85 -7.33
N ALA A 93 -7.14 12.75 -6.65
CA ALA A 93 -8.11 12.64 -5.59
C ALA A 93 -7.65 11.60 -4.57
N TRP A 94 -8.29 11.55 -3.41
CA TRP A 94 -7.99 10.56 -2.38
C TRP A 94 -9.25 10.10 -1.65
N VAL A 95 -9.14 8.94 -1.04
CA VAL A 95 -10.19 8.35 -0.22
C VAL A 95 -9.67 8.05 1.17
N LYS A 96 -10.55 8.13 2.17
CA LYS A 96 -10.30 7.65 3.53
C LYS A 96 -10.60 6.18 3.60
N VAL A 97 -9.78 5.46 4.34
CA VAL A 97 -9.93 4.02 4.57
C VAL A 97 -10.00 3.76 6.06
N GLU A 98 -11.08 3.18 6.50
CA GLU A 98 -11.32 2.81 7.90
C GLU A 98 -11.68 1.33 7.97
N ASP A 99 -11.42 0.69 9.12
CA ASP A 99 -11.91 -0.66 9.36
C ASP A 99 -13.42 -0.61 9.58
N ASP A 100 -14.15 -1.60 9.04
CA ASP A 100 -15.57 -1.74 9.33
C ASP A 100 -15.75 -2.10 10.81
N PRO A 101 -16.47 -1.31 11.61
CA PRO A 101 -16.63 -1.56 13.05
C PRO A 101 -17.37 -2.88 13.35
N SER A 102 -18.11 -3.42 12.38
CA SER A 102 -18.84 -4.68 12.51
C SER A 102 -18.06 -5.90 12.00
N ASP A 103 -17.04 -5.68 11.14
CA ASP A 103 -16.26 -6.75 10.50
C ASP A 103 -14.86 -6.24 10.14
N SER A 104 -13.89 -6.49 10.99
CA SER A 104 -12.50 -6.02 10.82
C SER A 104 -11.81 -6.56 9.56
N THR A 105 -12.40 -7.52 8.84
CA THR A 105 -11.90 -8.00 7.56
C THR A 105 -12.33 -7.12 6.39
N LYS A 106 -13.29 -6.22 6.60
CA LYS A 106 -13.80 -5.27 5.60
C LYS A 106 -13.26 -3.86 5.82
N LYS A 107 -13.29 -3.08 4.76
CA LYS A 107 -12.91 -1.66 4.77
C LYS A 107 -14.09 -0.79 4.39
N VAL A 108 -14.27 0.29 5.12
CA VAL A 108 -15.19 1.38 4.79
C VAL A 108 -14.41 2.46 4.06
N ILE A 109 -14.85 2.80 2.87
CA ILE A 109 -14.21 3.82 2.04
C ILE A 109 -15.13 5.03 2.00
N THR A 110 -14.55 6.20 2.28
CA THR A 110 -15.24 7.50 2.29
C THR A 110 -14.34 8.58 1.70
N TRP A 111 -14.92 9.74 1.46
CA TRP A 111 -14.20 11.00 1.20
C TRP A 111 -14.92 12.19 1.83
N ASP A 112 -14.32 13.35 1.83
CA ASP A 112 -15.01 14.58 2.20
C ASP A 112 -15.82 15.08 0.98
N GLU A 113 -17.13 15.04 1.08
CA GLU A 113 -18.05 15.48 0.01
C GLU A 113 -17.80 16.93 -0.43
N LYS A 114 -17.25 17.77 0.46
CA LYS A 114 -16.93 19.17 0.15
C LYS A 114 -15.81 19.33 -0.87
N LEU A 115 -15.00 18.27 -1.10
CA LEU A 115 -13.89 18.28 -2.05
C LEU A 115 -14.34 18.02 -3.49
N GLY A 116 -15.60 17.60 -3.71
CA GLY A 116 -16.15 17.40 -5.05
C GLY A 116 -15.52 16.23 -5.82
N PHE A 117 -14.89 15.27 -5.14
CA PHE A 117 -14.19 14.16 -5.81
C PHE A 117 -15.12 13.28 -6.65
N ALA A 118 -16.41 13.21 -6.31
CA ALA A 118 -17.38 12.50 -7.12
C ALA A 118 -17.46 13.07 -8.55
N ASP A 119 -17.46 14.38 -8.70
CA ASP A 119 -17.47 15.06 -10.02
C ASP A 119 -16.14 14.89 -10.75
N VAL A 120 -15.02 14.88 -10.00
CA VAL A 120 -13.68 14.70 -10.56
C VAL A 120 -13.53 13.35 -11.22
N ILE A 121 -14.10 12.27 -10.63
CA ILE A 121 -13.89 10.90 -11.11
C ILE A 121 -15.01 10.38 -12.02
N CYS A 122 -16.21 10.95 -11.98
CA CYS A 122 -17.36 10.46 -12.72
C CYS A 122 -17.12 10.42 -14.23
N GLY A 123 -17.22 9.25 -14.84
CA GLY A 123 -16.95 9.00 -16.26
C GLY A 123 -15.47 9.06 -16.67
N LYS A 124 -14.54 9.18 -15.71
CA LYS A 124 -13.12 9.30 -15.95
C LYS A 124 -12.39 7.97 -15.82
N ARG A 125 -11.29 7.84 -16.56
CA ARG A 125 -10.35 6.72 -16.45
C ARG A 125 -9.43 6.98 -15.27
N VAL A 126 -9.54 6.12 -14.26
CA VAL A 126 -8.88 6.28 -12.96
C VAL A 126 -7.75 5.26 -12.80
N LEU A 127 -6.57 5.73 -12.43
CA LEU A 127 -5.49 4.91 -11.88
C LEU A 127 -5.55 4.98 -10.35
N VAL A 128 -5.59 3.83 -9.69
CA VAL A 128 -5.44 3.76 -8.23
C VAL A 128 -3.97 3.54 -7.89
N VAL A 129 -3.42 4.35 -6.99
CA VAL A 129 -2.01 4.22 -6.54
C VAL A 129 -1.94 4.01 -5.04
N ASP A 130 -1.03 3.11 -4.61
CA ASP A 130 -0.80 2.86 -3.19
C ASP A 130 0.68 2.54 -2.94
N ASP A 131 1.09 2.53 -1.68
CA ASP A 131 2.46 2.18 -1.29
C ASP A 131 2.66 0.65 -1.22
N LEU A 132 1.68 -0.09 -0.71
CA LEU A 132 1.82 -1.51 -0.39
C LEU A 132 0.60 -2.32 -0.82
N LEU A 133 0.81 -3.34 -1.64
CA LEU A 133 -0.17 -4.37 -1.97
C LEU A 133 0.15 -5.66 -1.22
N THR A 134 -0.73 -6.03 -0.28
CA THR A 134 -0.74 -7.33 0.39
C THR A 134 -1.88 -8.19 -0.18
N LYS A 135 -2.86 -8.59 0.61
CA LYS A 135 -4.05 -9.36 0.17
C LYS A 135 -5.00 -8.59 -0.78
N GLY A 136 -4.75 -7.30 -1.00
CA GLY A 136 -5.55 -6.46 -1.90
C GLY A 136 -6.92 -6.06 -1.36
N THR A 137 -7.26 -6.35 -0.11
CA THR A 137 -8.58 -6.04 0.49
C THR A 137 -8.89 -4.55 0.42
N THR A 138 -7.94 -3.68 0.80
CA THR A 138 -8.10 -2.23 0.72
C THR A 138 -8.32 -1.77 -0.72
N LEU A 139 -7.47 -2.20 -1.65
CA LEU A 139 -7.55 -1.78 -3.05
C LEU A 139 -8.85 -2.26 -3.70
N LYS A 140 -9.32 -3.48 -3.41
CA LYS A 140 -10.64 -3.97 -3.87
C LYS A 140 -11.77 -3.07 -3.39
N ALA A 141 -11.78 -2.71 -2.10
CA ALA A 141 -12.79 -1.83 -1.54
C ALA A 141 -12.75 -0.42 -2.18
N VAL A 142 -11.55 0.13 -2.40
CA VAL A 142 -11.37 1.41 -3.12
C VAL A 142 -11.88 1.32 -4.55
N ILE A 143 -11.53 0.28 -5.29
CA ILE A 143 -11.97 0.07 -6.67
C ILE A 143 -13.51 -0.01 -6.75
N GLU A 144 -14.12 -0.78 -5.86
CA GLU A 144 -15.59 -0.91 -5.79
C GLU A 144 -16.25 0.43 -5.46
N PHE A 145 -15.70 1.18 -4.50
CA PHE A 145 -16.19 2.50 -4.12
C PHE A 145 -16.12 3.48 -5.31
N LEU A 146 -14.99 3.56 -6.00
CA LEU A 146 -14.81 4.45 -7.15
C LEU A 146 -15.78 4.11 -8.29
N ARG A 147 -15.96 2.81 -8.58
CA ARG A 147 -16.93 2.34 -9.59
C ARG A 147 -18.37 2.70 -9.26
N LYS A 148 -18.77 2.61 -7.98
CA LYS A 148 -20.10 3.06 -7.52
C LYS A 148 -20.33 4.55 -7.79
N HIS A 149 -19.26 5.35 -7.81
CA HIS A 149 -19.31 6.78 -8.11
C HIS A 149 -19.03 7.10 -9.59
N GLY A 150 -19.14 6.10 -10.46
CA GLY A 150 -19.06 6.28 -11.91
C GLY A 150 -17.68 6.31 -12.52
N ALA A 151 -16.62 6.01 -11.75
CA ALA A 151 -15.26 5.93 -12.29
C ALA A 151 -15.06 4.69 -13.16
N ILE A 152 -14.27 4.83 -14.22
CA ILE A 152 -13.73 3.72 -15.02
C ILE A 152 -12.34 3.39 -14.45
N VAL A 153 -12.26 2.46 -13.51
CA VAL A 153 -10.98 2.09 -12.91
C VAL A 153 -10.16 1.31 -13.94
N TYR A 154 -9.15 1.97 -14.50
CA TYR A 154 -8.31 1.49 -15.57
C TYR A 154 -7.21 0.54 -15.06
N GLY A 155 -6.60 0.87 -13.93
CA GLY A 155 -5.52 0.06 -13.37
C GLY A 155 -5.16 0.42 -11.94
N VAL A 156 -4.19 -0.30 -11.44
CA VAL A 156 -3.58 -0.11 -10.12
C VAL A 156 -2.07 0.00 -10.29
N ALA A 157 -1.42 0.92 -9.58
CA ALA A 157 0.04 0.97 -9.49
C ALA A 157 0.48 1.06 -8.03
N VAL A 158 1.44 0.22 -7.62
CA VAL A 158 1.93 0.14 -6.24
C VAL A 158 3.45 0.13 -6.18
N ILE A 159 4.00 0.61 -5.08
CA ILE A 159 5.46 0.56 -4.90
C ILE A 159 5.89 -0.87 -4.61
N VAL A 160 5.27 -1.54 -3.64
CA VAL A 160 5.63 -2.89 -3.21
C VAL A 160 4.44 -3.83 -3.30
N ARG A 161 4.63 -5.02 -3.89
CA ARG A 161 3.71 -6.14 -3.79
C ARG A 161 4.31 -7.21 -2.91
N ARG A 162 3.61 -7.64 -1.87
CA ARG A 162 4.06 -8.70 -0.96
C ARG A 162 3.61 -10.09 -1.37
N GLU A 163 2.39 -10.22 -1.88
CA GLU A 163 1.79 -11.51 -2.24
C GLU A 163 1.69 -11.60 -3.76
N ALA A 164 2.51 -12.45 -4.36
CA ALA A 164 2.67 -12.58 -5.82
C ALA A 164 1.39 -13.07 -6.52
N ASP A 165 0.51 -13.76 -5.81
CA ASP A 165 -0.78 -14.25 -6.32
C ASP A 165 -1.83 -13.12 -6.49
N VAL A 166 -1.64 -11.97 -5.85
CA VAL A 166 -2.50 -10.80 -6.04
C VAL A 166 -2.10 -10.06 -7.30
N ASN A 167 -2.80 -10.36 -8.39
CA ASN A 167 -2.58 -9.82 -9.73
C ASN A 167 -3.74 -8.91 -10.19
N ALA A 168 -3.66 -8.36 -11.41
CA ALA A 168 -4.68 -7.49 -11.97
C ALA A 168 -6.07 -8.14 -12.01
N SER A 169 -6.15 -9.43 -12.39
CA SER A 169 -7.41 -10.18 -12.42
C SER A 169 -8.01 -10.34 -11.03
N ALA A 170 -7.19 -10.61 -10.01
CA ALA A 170 -7.63 -10.72 -8.63
C ALA A 170 -8.18 -9.38 -8.07
N LEU A 171 -7.70 -8.25 -8.60
CA LEU A 171 -8.18 -6.90 -8.28
C LEU A 171 -9.36 -6.47 -9.18
N GLY A 172 -9.63 -7.21 -10.26
CA GLY A 172 -10.68 -6.90 -11.23
C GLY A 172 -10.37 -5.66 -12.08
N VAL A 173 -9.10 -5.39 -12.40
CA VAL A 173 -8.65 -4.27 -13.23
C VAL A 173 -7.91 -4.76 -14.48
N GLU A 174 -7.69 -3.88 -15.47
CA GLU A 174 -6.99 -4.22 -16.70
C GLU A 174 -5.48 -4.36 -16.51
N GLY A 175 -4.90 -3.53 -15.65
CA GLY A 175 -3.45 -3.50 -15.41
C GLY A 175 -3.07 -3.35 -13.95
N LEU A 176 -1.99 -4.03 -13.56
CA LEU A 176 -1.29 -3.84 -12.29
C LEU A 176 0.18 -3.53 -12.58
N HIS A 177 0.63 -2.36 -12.15
CA HIS A 177 2.03 -1.95 -12.23
C HIS A 177 2.66 -2.00 -10.84
N VAL A 178 3.76 -2.74 -10.71
CA VAL A 178 4.47 -2.94 -9.44
C VAL A 178 5.90 -2.46 -9.64
N LEU A 179 6.37 -1.56 -8.77
CA LEU A 179 7.76 -1.06 -8.85
C LEU A 179 8.75 -2.02 -8.21
N TYR A 180 8.35 -2.71 -7.14
CA TYR A 180 9.17 -3.67 -6.44
C TYR A 180 8.36 -4.88 -5.96
N ASP A 181 8.82 -6.03 -6.40
CA ASP A 181 8.21 -7.34 -6.11
C ASP A 181 9.26 -8.23 -5.46
N PRO A 182 9.47 -8.10 -4.15
CA PRO A 182 10.57 -8.79 -3.48
C PRO A 182 10.32 -10.29 -3.43
N GLU A 183 11.24 -11.06 -3.98
CA GLU A 183 11.29 -12.49 -3.73
C GLU A 183 11.53 -12.74 -2.24
N GLY A 184 10.70 -13.57 -1.60
CA GLY A 184 10.93 -14.06 -0.24
C GLY A 184 10.33 -13.22 0.90
N LEU A 185 9.46 -12.24 0.64
CA LEU A 185 8.64 -11.69 1.71
C LEU A 185 7.55 -12.70 2.11
N ILE A 186 7.90 -13.58 3.03
CA ILE A 186 7.01 -14.64 3.52
C ILE A 186 6.02 -14.07 4.52
N SER A 187 4.74 -14.43 4.39
CA SER A 187 3.73 -14.25 5.43
C SER A 187 3.23 -15.61 5.88
N TYR A 188 3.16 -15.81 7.18
CA TYR A 188 2.49 -16.97 7.76
C TYR A 188 1.07 -16.55 8.09
N ASP A 189 0.07 -17.05 7.36
CA ASP A 189 -1.32 -16.94 7.78
C ASP A 189 -1.49 -17.82 9.03
N VAL A 190 -1.81 -17.18 10.15
CA VAL A 190 -2.04 -17.85 11.44
C VAL A 190 -3.48 -17.61 11.86
N PRO A 191 -4.47 -18.32 11.27
CA PRO A 191 -5.84 -18.21 11.72
C PRO A 191 -5.92 -18.75 13.15
N ASN A 192 -6.37 -17.94 14.10
CA ASN A 192 -6.64 -18.30 15.50
C ASN A 192 -5.42 -18.77 16.34
N GLY A 193 -4.20 -18.34 16.01
CA GLY A 193 -3.01 -18.66 16.79
C GLY A 193 -2.42 -20.05 16.50
N GLU A 194 -2.83 -20.72 15.42
CA GLU A 194 -2.24 -21.98 14.98
C GLU A 194 -0.91 -21.74 14.26
N SER A 195 0.12 -22.39 14.78
CA SER A 195 1.48 -22.65 14.25
C SER A 195 2.15 -21.60 13.37
N CYS A 196 2.45 -20.44 13.93
CA CYS A 196 3.49 -19.58 13.36
C CYS A 196 4.86 -20.15 13.80
N PRO A 197 5.78 -20.49 12.88
CA PRO A 197 7.11 -20.97 13.24
C PRO A 197 7.90 -20.00 14.12
N LEU A 198 7.66 -18.68 13.98
CA LEU A 198 8.29 -17.66 14.80
C LEU A 198 7.73 -17.66 16.23
N CYS A 199 6.41 -17.91 16.38
CA CYS A 199 5.79 -18.07 17.69
C CYS A 199 6.27 -19.35 18.40
N GLU A 200 6.38 -20.46 17.68
CA GLU A 200 6.88 -21.74 18.20
C GLU A 200 8.34 -21.64 18.67
N ALA A 201 9.15 -20.83 17.96
CA ALA A 201 10.53 -20.56 18.30
C ALA A 201 10.69 -19.43 19.33
N GLU A 202 9.59 -18.88 19.88
CA GLU A 202 9.58 -17.75 20.82
C GLU A 202 10.39 -16.54 20.33
N VAL A 203 10.44 -16.30 19.00
CA VAL A 203 11.12 -15.12 18.43
C VAL A 203 10.42 -13.86 18.94
N PRO A 204 11.15 -12.90 19.58
CA PRO A 204 10.55 -11.71 20.15
C PRO A 204 9.76 -10.91 19.11
N ILE A 205 8.51 -10.54 19.45
CA ILE A 205 7.66 -9.76 18.54
C ILE A 205 8.01 -8.29 18.58
N VAL A 206 8.03 -7.65 17.40
CA VAL A 206 8.31 -6.21 17.26
C VAL A 206 7.07 -5.41 17.66
N ILE A 207 7.22 -4.50 18.64
CA ILE A 207 6.10 -3.74 19.21
C ILE A 207 6.03 -2.27 18.78
N ASP A 208 7.06 -1.74 18.15
CA ASP A 208 7.14 -0.35 17.68
C ASP A 208 6.79 -0.18 16.19
N LEU A 209 6.62 -1.30 15.48
CA LEU A 209 6.11 -1.35 14.11
C LEU A 209 4.99 -2.40 13.98
N ALA A 210 4.24 -2.32 12.90
CA ALA A 210 3.13 -3.23 12.60
C ALA A 210 2.09 -3.29 13.75
N HIS A 211 1.61 -4.47 14.11
CA HIS A 211 0.55 -4.68 15.11
C HIS A 211 1.01 -5.44 16.36
N GLY A 212 2.31 -5.53 16.64
CA GLY A 212 2.84 -6.28 17.77
C GLY A 212 2.28 -5.89 19.14
N LYS A 213 1.90 -4.61 19.35
CA LYS A 213 1.21 -4.18 20.59
C LYS A 213 -0.14 -4.86 20.76
N ARG A 214 -0.87 -5.10 19.67
CA ARG A 214 -2.14 -5.84 19.68
C ARG A 214 -1.92 -7.28 20.06
N PHE A 215 -0.89 -7.92 19.49
CA PHE A 215 -0.51 -9.28 19.82
C PHE A 215 -0.20 -9.45 21.31
N ILE A 216 0.61 -8.55 21.89
CA ILE A 216 0.95 -8.60 23.31
C ILE A 216 -0.27 -8.41 24.21
N ALA A 217 -1.26 -7.63 23.81
CA ALA A 217 -2.50 -7.47 24.59
C ALA A 217 -3.27 -8.79 24.75
N SER A 218 -3.19 -9.69 23.75
CA SER A 218 -3.80 -11.03 23.80
C SER A 218 -2.84 -12.13 24.28
N HIS A 219 -1.52 -11.88 24.31
CA HIS A 219 -0.48 -12.83 24.73
C HIS A 219 0.44 -12.20 25.79
N PRO A 220 -0.06 -11.94 27.01
CA PRO A 220 0.72 -11.32 28.08
C PRO A 220 1.94 -12.18 28.42
N GLY A 221 3.14 -11.55 28.48
CA GLY A 221 4.39 -12.24 28.80
C GLY A 221 5.17 -12.83 27.62
N TYR A 222 4.63 -12.72 26.40
CA TYR A 222 5.39 -13.11 25.20
C TYR A 222 6.61 -12.18 25.01
N PRO A 223 7.78 -12.70 24.56
CA PRO A 223 8.98 -11.88 24.34
C PRO A 223 8.75 -10.74 23.35
N THR A 224 9.29 -9.56 23.66
CA THR A 224 9.14 -8.36 22.82
C THR A 224 10.49 -7.76 22.44
N THR A 225 10.51 -7.08 21.29
CA THR A 225 11.66 -6.29 20.83
C THR A 225 11.18 -5.00 20.14
N THR A 226 12.12 -4.10 19.87
CA THR A 226 11.92 -2.89 19.07
C THR A 226 12.97 -2.86 17.96
N VAL A 227 12.61 -2.31 16.80
CA VAL A 227 13.53 -2.13 15.66
C VAL A 227 13.92 -0.65 15.44
N LYS A 228 13.21 0.28 16.07
CA LYS A 228 13.59 1.69 16.12
C LYS A 228 14.25 1.96 17.48
N SER A 229 15.55 2.13 17.46
CA SER A 229 16.31 2.63 18.61
C SER A 229 16.34 4.15 18.62
#